data_df2ad579953b42c79aba997bc1d8b7bf
#
_entry.id   df2ad579953b42c79aba997bc1d8b7bf
#
_cell.length_a   1.000
_cell.length_b   1.000
_cell.length_c   1.000
_cell.angle_alpha   90.00
_cell.angle_beta   90.00
_cell.angle_gamma   90.00
#
_symmetry.space_group_name_H-M   'P 1'
#
loop_
_entity.id
_entity.type
_entity.pdbx_description
1 polymer ?
#
loop_
_entity_poly.entity_id
_entity_poly.type
_entity_poly.pdbx_seq_one_letter_code
_entity_poly.pdbx_strand_id
1 'polypeptide(L)'
;ACPTDRPVEVRDKAIILLLARLGLRASDIRDLRLDDIDWRSGHLTVKGKTRRPDRLPLPQDVGDAILDYIVAARPKSVDQHVFLRSQAPFRSFRSPAEIAGIVARTRERGGIEGVPTGSHIFRHSLATNLLRAGAGLESVGTILRHSSPETTAIYAKVDLPMLMKIAQPWPGDLPC
;
A
#
# COMPACT_ATOMS: atom_id res chain seq x y z
N ALA A 1 11.92 -7.53 13.14
CA ALA A 1 11.17 -6.99 14.27
C ALA A 1 11.43 -5.50 14.33
N CYS A 2 10.40 -4.65 14.15
CA CYS A 2 10.54 -3.23 14.46
C CYS A 2 10.49 -3.10 15.98
N PRO A 3 11.50 -2.51 16.63
CA PRO A 3 11.38 -2.17 18.04
C PRO A 3 10.24 -1.18 18.19
N THR A 4 9.26 -1.55 19.01
CA THR A 4 7.97 -0.83 19.15
C THR A 4 8.01 0.27 20.23
N ASP A 5 9.20 0.66 20.68
CA ASP A 5 9.32 1.49 21.87
C ASP A 5 9.22 3.01 21.63
N ARG A 6 9.14 3.43 20.36
CA ARG A 6 9.00 4.85 20.03
C ARG A 6 7.69 5.13 19.31
N PRO A 7 6.91 6.17 19.70
CA PRO A 7 5.65 6.53 19.07
C PRO A 7 5.72 6.65 17.54
N VAL A 8 6.86 7.10 17.01
CA VAL A 8 7.12 7.22 15.57
C VAL A 8 7.17 5.84 14.90
N GLU A 9 7.75 4.85 15.55
CA GLU A 9 7.91 3.49 15.00
C GLU A 9 6.59 2.75 14.95
N VAL A 10 5.75 2.91 15.98
CA VAL A 10 4.39 2.37 16.01
C VAL A 10 3.56 2.94 14.85
N ARG A 11 3.62 4.26 14.64
CA ARG A 11 2.98 4.92 13.49
C ARG A 11 3.51 4.38 12.16
N ASP A 12 4.83 4.37 12.00
CA ASP A 12 5.49 4.00 10.76
C ASP A 12 5.22 2.54 10.41
N LYS A 13 5.13 1.64 11.40
CA LYS A 13 4.70 0.23 11.24
C LYS A 13 3.30 0.14 10.63
N ALA A 14 2.33 0.87 11.17
CA ALA A 14 0.95 0.86 10.66
C ALA A 14 0.89 1.39 9.22
N ILE A 15 1.64 2.44 8.90
CA ILE A 15 1.75 2.99 7.54
C ILE A 15 2.34 1.95 6.57
N ILE A 16 3.43 1.29 6.94
CA ILE A 16 4.08 0.28 6.10
C ILE A 16 3.14 -0.92 5.86
N LEU A 17 2.41 -1.36 6.87
CA LEU A 17 1.45 -2.45 6.71
C LEU A 17 0.30 -2.07 5.76
N LEU A 18 -0.24 -0.85 5.84
CA LEU A 18 -1.23 -0.36 4.89
C LEU A 18 -0.71 -0.34 3.44
N LEU A 19 0.54 0.09 3.25
CA LEU A 19 1.18 0.05 1.93
C LEU A 19 1.37 -1.38 1.43
N ALA A 20 1.86 -2.28 2.28
CA ALA A 20 2.25 -3.64 1.90
C ALA A 20 1.04 -4.58 1.70
N ARG A 21 0.04 -4.51 2.56
CA ARG A 21 -1.12 -5.42 2.57
C ARG A 21 -2.24 -4.96 1.65
N LEU A 22 -2.49 -3.67 1.60
CA LEU A 22 -3.61 -3.10 0.83
C LEU A 22 -3.14 -2.36 -0.44
N GLY A 23 -1.85 -2.20 -0.65
CA GLY A 23 -1.31 -1.48 -1.80
C GLY A 23 -1.83 -0.04 -1.91
N LEU A 24 -2.12 0.62 -0.78
CA LEU A 24 -2.63 1.98 -0.77
C LEU A 24 -1.62 2.96 -1.38
N ARG A 25 -2.13 4.03 -1.97
CA ARG A 25 -1.27 5.15 -2.39
C ARG A 25 -0.88 5.98 -1.16
N ALA A 26 0.27 6.64 -1.24
CA ALA A 26 0.69 7.56 -0.18
C ALA A 26 -0.34 8.67 0.10
N SER A 27 -1.04 9.14 -0.94
CA SER A 27 -2.15 10.09 -0.80
C SER A 27 -3.31 9.51 0.01
N ASP A 28 -3.65 8.23 -0.22
CA ASP A 28 -4.75 7.58 0.48
C ASP A 28 -4.46 7.51 1.99
N ILE A 29 -3.20 7.19 2.35
CA ILE A 29 -2.76 7.13 3.74
C ILE A 29 -2.73 8.52 4.39
N ARG A 30 -2.24 9.54 3.64
CA ARG A 30 -2.23 10.92 4.12
C ARG A 30 -3.64 11.39 4.47
N ASP A 31 -4.59 11.09 3.61
CA ASP A 31 -5.95 11.62 3.68
C ASP A 31 -6.90 10.76 4.53
N LEU A 32 -6.40 9.61 5.05
CA LEU A 32 -7.17 8.68 5.86
C LEU A 32 -7.62 9.31 7.18
N ARG A 33 -8.91 9.26 7.46
CA ARG A 33 -9.53 9.83 8.66
C ARG A 33 -9.97 8.71 9.63
N LEU A 34 -10.15 9.06 10.88
CA LEU A 34 -10.62 8.13 11.91
C LEU A 34 -11.99 7.54 11.56
N ASP A 35 -12.89 8.35 10.97
CA ASP A 35 -14.24 7.92 10.56
C ASP A 35 -14.25 7.05 9.29
N ASP A 36 -13.13 6.97 8.58
CA ASP A 36 -13.00 6.10 7.40
C ASP A 36 -12.77 4.63 7.78
N ILE A 37 -12.58 4.32 9.09
CA ILE A 37 -12.36 2.96 9.60
C ILE A 37 -13.62 2.45 10.31
N ASP A 38 -14.26 1.48 9.71
CA ASP A 38 -15.36 0.76 10.32
C ASP A 38 -14.82 -0.47 11.08
N TRP A 39 -14.50 -0.27 12.34
CA TRP A 39 -13.97 -1.31 13.22
C TRP A 39 -14.94 -2.47 13.43
N ARG A 40 -16.25 -2.20 13.39
CA ARG A 40 -17.27 -3.19 13.63
C ARG A 40 -17.38 -4.18 12.48
N SER A 41 -17.29 -3.70 11.26
CA SER A 41 -17.39 -4.53 10.06
C SER A 41 -16.04 -4.93 9.49
N GLY A 42 -14.92 -4.44 10.07
CA GLY A 42 -13.57 -4.72 9.61
C GLY A 42 -13.29 -4.17 8.21
N HIS A 43 -13.69 -2.93 7.94
CA HIS A 43 -13.50 -2.31 6.64
C HIS A 43 -12.86 -0.93 6.75
N LEU A 44 -12.15 -0.57 5.68
CA LEU A 44 -11.52 0.72 5.48
C LEU A 44 -12.12 1.38 4.24
N THR A 45 -12.53 2.65 4.36
CA THR A 45 -13.02 3.46 3.25
C THR A 45 -11.92 4.37 2.74
N VAL A 46 -11.64 4.34 1.44
CA VAL A 46 -10.60 5.15 0.82
C VAL A 46 -11.21 6.03 -0.27
N LYS A 47 -10.98 7.32 -0.16
CA LYS A 47 -11.43 8.31 -1.15
C LYS A 47 -10.38 8.38 -2.26
N GLY A 48 -10.59 7.60 -3.34
CA GLY A 48 -9.75 7.64 -4.53
C GLY A 48 -9.89 8.93 -5.34
N LYS A 49 -9.20 9.02 -6.48
CA LYS A 49 -9.36 10.12 -7.45
C LYS A 49 -10.76 10.15 -8.09
N THR A 50 -11.46 9.05 -8.05
CA THR A 50 -12.85 8.94 -8.49
C THR A 50 -13.80 9.45 -7.41
N ARG A 51 -14.94 10.01 -7.80
CA ARG A 51 -15.95 10.55 -6.86
C ARG A 51 -16.55 9.48 -5.92
N ARG A 52 -16.35 8.20 -6.18
CA ARG A 52 -16.86 7.09 -5.37
C ARG A 52 -15.79 6.60 -4.40
N PRO A 53 -16.09 6.51 -3.10
CA PRO A 53 -15.18 5.90 -2.14
C PRO A 53 -15.11 4.37 -2.38
N ASP A 54 -13.93 3.81 -2.27
CA ASP A 54 -13.69 2.37 -2.30
C ASP A 54 -13.71 1.82 -0.87
N ARG A 55 -14.42 0.74 -0.65
CA ARG A 55 -14.45 0.03 0.62
C ARG A 55 -13.58 -1.22 0.51
N LEU A 56 -12.57 -1.30 1.38
CA LEU A 56 -11.58 -2.37 1.39
C LEU A 56 -11.71 -3.18 2.69
N PRO A 57 -11.52 -4.51 2.66
CA PRO A 57 -11.40 -5.28 3.89
C PRO A 57 -10.14 -4.83 4.64
N LEU A 58 -10.24 -4.75 5.96
CA LEU A 58 -9.13 -4.39 6.84
C LEU A 58 -8.54 -5.69 7.42
N PRO A 59 -7.36 -6.14 6.97
CA PRO A 59 -6.70 -7.31 7.55
C PRO A 59 -6.42 -7.09 9.04
N GLN A 60 -6.48 -8.17 9.82
CA GLN A 60 -6.34 -8.10 11.28
C GLN A 60 -5.00 -7.46 11.69
N ASP A 61 -3.89 -7.87 11.07
CA ASP A 61 -2.56 -7.35 11.36
C ASP A 61 -2.43 -5.83 11.08
N VAL A 62 -3.15 -5.33 10.08
CA VAL A 62 -3.21 -3.90 9.76
C VAL A 62 -4.08 -3.16 10.78
N GLY A 63 -5.25 -3.74 11.10
CA GLY A 63 -6.18 -3.18 12.09
C GLY A 63 -5.51 -3.03 13.45
N ASP A 64 -4.86 -4.09 13.93
CA ASP A 64 -4.13 -4.10 15.20
C ASP A 64 -3.04 -3.02 15.24
N ALA A 65 -2.25 -2.90 14.18
CA ALA A 65 -1.20 -1.88 14.12
C ALA A 65 -1.75 -0.44 14.09
N ILE A 66 -2.88 -0.21 13.44
CA ILE A 66 -3.55 1.09 13.46
C ILE A 66 -4.08 1.39 14.86
N LEU A 67 -4.69 0.39 15.50
CA LEU A 67 -5.24 0.52 16.84
C LEU A 67 -4.14 0.80 17.86
N ASP A 68 -3.03 0.07 17.81
CA ASP A 68 -1.83 0.30 18.64
C ASP A 68 -1.36 1.74 18.50
N TYR A 69 -1.30 2.25 17.26
CA TYR A 69 -0.91 3.64 17.04
C TYR A 69 -1.91 4.63 17.64
N ILE A 70 -3.21 4.44 17.40
CA ILE A 70 -4.25 5.36 17.88
C ILE A 70 -4.28 5.43 19.40
N VAL A 71 -4.17 4.28 20.06
CA VAL A 71 -4.31 4.17 21.52
C VAL A 71 -3.03 4.58 22.25
N ALA A 72 -1.87 4.10 21.77
CA ALA A 72 -0.62 4.23 22.53
C ALA A 72 0.32 5.33 22.03
N ALA A 73 0.23 5.75 20.75
CA ALA A 73 1.26 6.58 20.16
C ALA A 73 0.77 7.84 19.44
N ARG A 74 -0.53 7.90 19.09
CA ARG A 74 -1.07 9.07 18.38
C ARG A 74 -1.14 10.28 19.30
N PRO A 75 -0.55 11.42 18.93
CA PRO A 75 -0.64 12.64 19.74
C PRO A 75 -2.09 13.10 19.88
N LYS A 76 -2.44 13.67 21.02
CA LYS A 76 -3.73 14.34 21.21
C LYS A 76 -3.82 15.55 20.26
N SER A 77 -4.83 15.55 19.41
CA SER A 77 -5.04 16.59 18.40
C SER A 77 -6.53 16.68 18.04
N VAL A 78 -6.97 17.85 17.61
CA VAL A 78 -8.30 18.07 17.00
C VAL A 78 -8.35 17.58 15.54
N ASP A 79 -7.20 17.30 14.96
CA ASP A 79 -7.09 16.79 13.59
C ASP A 79 -7.63 15.36 13.53
N GLN A 80 -8.59 15.12 12.63
CA GLN A 80 -9.29 13.84 12.49
C GLN A 80 -8.56 12.84 11.57
N HIS A 81 -7.41 13.20 11.01
CA HIS A 81 -6.61 12.23 10.25
C HIS A 81 -6.03 11.17 11.18
N VAL A 82 -5.99 9.92 10.67
CA VAL A 82 -5.42 8.81 11.44
C VAL A 82 -3.96 9.10 11.77
N PHE A 83 -3.16 9.41 10.76
CA PHE A 83 -1.73 9.59 10.92
C PHE A 83 -1.34 11.06 10.99
N LEU A 84 -0.62 11.39 12.06
CA LEU A 84 -0.14 12.74 12.33
C LEU A 84 1.39 12.78 12.27
N ARG A 85 1.91 13.99 12.04
CA ARG A 85 3.34 14.25 12.20
C ARG A 85 3.74 14.10 13.68
N SER A 86 4.97 13.66 13.91
CA SER A 86 5.51 13.43 15.25
C SER A 86 5.97 14.70 15.97
N GLN A 87 5.97 15.85 15.28
CA GLN A 87 6.38 17.14 15.82
C GLN A 87 5.20 18.12 15.83
N ALA A 88 5.17 18.97 16.83
CA ALA A 88 4.16 20.03 16.93
C ALA A 88 4.33 21.05 15.77
N PRO A 89 3.22 21.62 15.29
CA PRO A 89 1.85 21.27 15.64
C PRO A 89 1.47 19.89 15.07
N PHE A 90 0.85 19.05 15.92
CA PHE A 90 0.45 17.67 15.56
C PHE A 90 -0.72 17.70 14.57
N ARG A 91 -0.40 17.74 13.29
CA ARG A 91 -1.33 17.79 12.16
C ARG A 91 -1.04 16.65 11.19
N SER A 92 -1.96 16.42 10.27
CA SER A 92 -1.77 15.50 9.16
C SER A 92 -0.51 15.81 8.34
N PHE A 93 -0.07 14.86 7.55
CA PHE A 93 1.03 15.05 6.61
C PHE A 93 0.66 16.09 5.55
N ARG A 94 1.61 16.97 5.19
CA ARG A 94 1.41 18.01 4.18
C ARG A 94 1.36 17.45 2.76
N SER A 95 2.16 16.42 2.51
CA SER A 95 2.27 15.83 1.20
C SER A 95 2.49 14.31 1.25
N PRO A 96 2.17 13.60 0.16
CA PRO A 96 2.48 12.16 0.04
C PRO A 96 3.99 11.86 0.12
N ALA A 97 4.86 12.85 -0.14
CA ALA A 97 6.31 12.69 -0.06
C ALA A 97 6.79 12.40 1.38
N GLU A 98 6.06 12.88 2.39
CA GLU A 98 6.38 12.56 3.79
C GLU A 98 6.20 11.06 4.09
N ILE A 99 5.20 10.42 3.48
CA ILE A 99 5.01 8.96 3.55
C ILE A 99 6.15 8.24 2.83
N ALA A 100 6.57 8.72 1.65
CA ALA A 100 7.73 8.15 0.95
C ALA A 100 9.01 8.27 1.79
N GLY A 101 9.17 9.38 2.52
CA GLY A 101 10.27 9.56 3.48
C GLY A 101 10.24 8.56 4.64
N ILE A 102 9.06 8.16 5.12
CA ILE A 102 8.92 7.09 6.13
C ILE A 102 9.44 5.77 5.56
N VAL A 103 9.02 5.43 4.33
CA VAL A 103 9.48 4.21 3.65
C VAL A 103 11.00 4.20 3.50
N ALA A 104 11.59 5.31 3.07
CA ALA A 104 13.03 5.43 2.89
C ALA A 104 13.79 5.20 4.22
N ARG A 105 13.38 5.87 5.29
CA ARG A 105 13.98 5.69 6.63
C ARG A 105 13.80 4.29 7.20
N THR A 106 12.64 3.67 6.98
CA THR A 106 12.38 2.30 7.46
C THR A 106 13.26 1.30 6.71
N ARG A 107 13.45 1.48 5.41
CA ARG A 107 14.35 0.68 4.59
C ARG A 107 15.81 0.81 5.06
N GLU A 108 16.26 2.04 5.25
CA GLU A 108 17.62 2.33 5.72
C GLU A 108 17.89 1.67 7.08
N ARG A 109 16.98 1.81 8.03
CA ARG A 109 17.08 1.13 9.34
C ARG A 109 17.08 -0.39 9.22
N GLY A 110 16.41 -0.94 8.23
CA GLY A 110 16.37 -2.37 7.94
C GLY A 110 17.58 -2.89 7.16
N GLY A 111 18.52 -2.04 6.77
CA GLY A 111 19.68 -2.42 5.95
C GLY A 111 19.30 -2.96 4.56
N ILE A 112 18.14 -2.53 4.02
CA ILE A 112 17.66 -3.02 2.73
C ILE A 112 18.23 -2.14 1.62
N GLU A 113 19.19 -2.68 0.87
CA GLU A 113 19.84 -2.02 -0.25
C GLU A 113 19.29 -2.52 -1.62
N GLY A 114 19.61 -1.78 -2.69
CA GLY A 114 19.28 -2.18 -4.07
C GLY A 114 17.81 -2.11 -4.46
N VAL A 115 16.94 -1.60 -3.58
CA VAL A 115 15.50 -1.50 -3.83
C VAL A 115 15.13 -0.04 -4.11
N PRO A 116 14.30 0.26 -5.14
CA PRO A 116 13.85 1.62 -5.42
C PRO A 116 13.23 2.31 -4.21
N THR A 117 13.43 3.61 -4.08
CA THR A 117 12.85 4.42 -3.01
C THR A 117 11.43 4.84 -3.36
N GLY A 118 10.52 4.77 -2.39
CA GLY A 118 9.18 5.30 -2.50
C GLY A 118 8.09 4.29 -2.18
N SER A 119 6.90 4.80 -1.88
CA SER A 119 5.74 3.98 -1.48
C SER A 119 5.19 3.08 -2.59
N HIS A 120 5.46 3.42 -3.86
CA HIS A 120 5.00 2.64 -5.01
C HIS A 120 5.53 1.21 -5.06
N ILE A 121 6.71 0.96 -4.46
CA ILE A 121 7.30 -0.38 -4.43
C ILE A 121 6.38 -1.42 -3.81
N PHE A 122 5.71 -1.07 -2.71
CA PHE A 122 4.78 -1.98 -2.04
C PHE A 122 3.61 -2.36 -2.94
N ARG A 123 3.10 -1.39 -3.69
CA ARG A 123 2.01 -1.59 -4.63
C ARG A 123 2.44 -2.47 -5.81
N HIS A 124 3.64 -2.25 -6.35
CA HIS A 124 4.23 -3.11 -7.37
C HIS A 124 4.47 -4.53 -6.86
N SER A 125 5.01 -4.67 -5.65
CA SER A 125 5.24 -5.98 -5.04
C SER A 125 3.93 -6.72 -4.81
N LEU A 126 2.88 -6.03 -4.30
CA LEU A 126 1.56 -6.63 -4.12
C LEU A 126 0.98 -7.10 -5.45
N ALA A 127 1.02 -6.27 -6.50
CA ALA A 127 0.56 -6.64 -7.83
C ALA A 127 1.27 -7.89 -8.36
N THR A 128 2.60 -7.90 -8.29
CA THR A 128 3.43 -9.01 -8.75
C THR A 128 3.13 -10.29 -7.96
N ASN A 129 2.96 -10.19 -6.65
CA ASN A 129 2.64 -11.35 -5.81
C ASN A 129 1.24 -11.90 -6.11
N LEU A 130 0.25 -11.05 -6.35
CA LEU A 130 -1.09 -11.48 -6.75
C LEU A 130 -1.07 -12.21 -8.10
N LEU A 131 -0.34 -11.69 -9.08
CA LEU A 131 -0.17 -12.36 -10.37
C LEU A 131 0.53 -13.71 -10.23
N ARG A 132 1.61 -13.78 -9.46
CA ARG A 132 2.32 -15.06 -9.17
C ARG A 132 1.43 -16.06 -8.45
N ALA A 133 0.48 -15.60 -7.65
CA ALA A 133 -0.54 -16.43 -7.02
C ALA A 133 -1.68 -16.85 -7.98
N GLY A 134 -1.61 -16.46 -9.26
CA GLY A 134 -2.59 -16.83 -10.29
C GLY A 134 -3.78 -15.87 -10.43
N ALA A 135 -3.76 -14.70 -9.78
CA ALA A 135 -4.80 -13.71 -9.98
C ALA A 135 -4.73 -13.11 -11.40
N GLY A 136 -5.88 -12.98 -12.06
CA GLY A 136 -5.94 -12.31 -13.36
C GLY A 136 -5.64 -10.80 -13.27
N LEU A 137 -5.16 -10.21 -14.37
CA LEU A 137 -4.84 -8.78 -14.46
C LEU A 137 -6.00 -7.87 -14.07
N GLU A 138 -7.22 -8.23 -14.44
CA GLU A 138 -8.44 -7.48 -14.10
C GLU A 138 -8.67 -7.46 -12.58
N SER A 139 -8.52 -8.62 -11.92
CA SER A 139 -8.63 -8.73 -10.47
C SER A 139 -7.56 -7.90 -9.76
N VAL A 140 -6.33 -7.92 -10.25
CA VAL A 140 -5.24 -7.08 -9.74
C VAL A 140 -5.55 -5.60 -9.93
N GLY A 141 -6.06 -5.22 -11.10
CA GLY A 141 -6.50 -3.85 -11.38
C GLY A 141 -7.58 -3.37 -10.41
N THR A 142 -8.56 -4.23 -10.14
CA THR A 142 -9.65 -3.96 -9.19
C THR A 142 -9.13 -3.80 -7.77
N ILE A 143 -8.31 -4.74 -7.27
CA ILE A 143 -7.72 -4.69 -5.92
C ILE A 143 -6.88 -3.41 -5.75
N LEU A 144 -6.09 -3.09 -6.76
CA LEU A 144 -5.25 -1.89 -6.74
C LEU A 144 -6.03 -0.61 -7.08
N ARG A 145 -7.30 -0.69 -7.42
CA ARG A 145 -8.13 0.47 -7.75
C ARG A 145 -7.51 1.31 -8.87
N HIS A 146 -7.13 0.63 -9.96
CA HIS A 146 -6.65 1.31 -11.15
C HIS A 146 -7.82 1.94 -11.90
N SER A 147 -7.66 3.19 -12.31
CA SER A 147 -8.68 3.91 -13.08
C SER A 147 -8.72 3.49 -14.54
N SER A 148 -7.69 2.81 -15.04
CA SER A 148 -7.63 2.33 -16.40
C SER A 148 -6.89 0.98 -16.48
N PRO A 149 -7.29 0.09 -17.42
CA PRO A 149 -6.63 -1.20 -17.66
C PRO A 149 -5.16 -1.05 -18.04
N GLU A 150 -4.79 0.03 -18.75
CA GLU A 150 -3.42 0.29 -19.18
C GLU A 150 -2.47 0.40 -17.99
N THR A 151 -2.94 0.96 -16.87
CA THR A 151 -2.15 1.05 -15.64
C THR A 151 -1.82 -0.34 -15.08
N THR A 152 -2.69 -1.33 -15.31
CA THR A 152 -2.47 -2.70 -14.87
C THR A 152 -1.65 -3.49 -15.90
N ALA A 153 -1.73 -3.15 -17.18
CA ALA A 153 -0.99 -3.80 -18.26
C ALA A 153 0.55 -3.70 -18.09
N ILE A 154 1.03 -2.72 -17.31
CA ILE A 154 2.45 -2.63 -16.94
C ILE A 154 2.93 -3.91 -16.27
N TYR A 155 2.08 -4.56 -15.49
CA TYR A 155 2.39 -5.79 -14.77
C TYR A 155 2.35 -7.04 -15.66
N ALA A 156 1.66 -7.01 -16.80
CA ALA A 156 1.68 -8.11 -17.75
C ALA A 156 3.09 -8.41 -18.29
N LYS A 157 3.93 -7.36 -18.38
CA LYS A 157 5.33 -7.52 -18.81
C LYS A 157 6.23 -8.19 -17.76
N VAL A 158 5.78 -8.30 -16.51
CA VAL A 158 6.56 -8.86 -15.40
C VAL A 158 6.36 -10.37 -15.30
N ASP A 159 5.30 -10.91 -15.92
CA ASP A 159 4.99 -12.35 -15.89
C ASP A 159 5.34 -13.05 -17.21
N LEU A 160 6.59 -12.85 -17.65
CA LEU A 160 7.15 -13.57 -18.78
C LEU A 160 6.96 -15.10 -18.70
N PRO A 161 7.12 -15.78 -17.54
CA PRO A 161 6.88 -17.21 -17.45
C PRO A 161 5.42 -17.60 -17.72
N MET A 162 4.46 -16.76 -17.35
CA MET A 162 3.04 -17.03 -17.63
C MET A 162 2.71 -16.73 -19.10
N LEU A 163 3.26 -15.65 -19.64
CA LEU A 163 3.13 -15.33 -21.07
C LEU A 163 3.72 -16.41 -21.96
N MET A 164 4.85 -17.00 -21.58
CA MET A 164 5.46 -18.13 -22.33
C MET A 164 4.61 -19.40 -22.30
N LYS A 165 3.78 -19.62 -21.28
CA LYS A 165 2.87 -20.78 -21.22
C LYS A 165 1.68 -20.68 -22.18
N ILE A 166 1.28 -19.46 -22.54
CA ILE A 166 0.14 -19.18 -23.42
C ILE A 166 0.58 -18.69 -24.81
N ALA A 167 1.87 -18.35 -24.97
CA ALA A 167 2.42 -17.99 -26.26
C ALA A 167 2.40 -19.22 -27.18
N GLN A 168 1.71 -19.10 -28.29
CA GLN A 168 1.81 -20.12 -29.35
C GLN A 168 3.23 -20.09 -29.94
N PRO A 169 3.79 -21.25 -30.36
CA PRO A 169 5.08 -21.26 -31.03
C PRO A 169 5.00 -20.36 -32.27
N TRP A 170 6.09 -19.62 -32.50
CA TRP A 170 6.17 -18.71 -33.64
C TRP A 170 6.08 -19.52 -34.95
N PRO A 171 5.27 -19.09 -35.94
CA PRO A 171 5.08 -19.85 -37.18
C PRO A 171 6.35 -20.07 -38.02
N GLY A 172 7.47 -19.47 -37.65
CA GLY A 172 8.76 -19.61 -38.34
C GLY A 172 9.66 -20.77 -37.88
N ASP A 173 9.26 -21.50 -36.82
CA ASP A 173 10.05 -22.64 -36.29
C ASP A 173 9.58 -24.01 -36.82
N LEU A 174 8.88 -24.05 -37.95
CA LEU A 174 8.60 -25.29 -38.64
C LEU A 174 9.88 -25.69 -39.39
N PRO A 175 10.47 -26.87 -39.09
CA PRO A 175 11.60 -27.40 -39.88
C PRO A 175 11.15 -27.61 -41.32
N CYS A 176 11.93 -27.09 -42.27
CA CYS A 176 11.79 -27.40 -43.68
C CYS A 176 12.00 -28.88 -43.95
#